data_7b44ebf32a1bc810eff7cfe755f1e35c
#
_entry.id   7b44ebf32a1bc810eff7cfe755f1e35c
#
_cell.length_a   1.000
_cell.length_b   1.000
_cell.length_c   1.000
_cell.angle_alpha   90.00
_cell.angle_beta   90.00
_cell.angle_gamma   90.00
#
_symmetry.space_group_name_H-M   'P 1'
#
loop_
_entity.id
_entity.type
_entity.pdbx_description
1 polymer ?
#
loop_
_entity_poly.entity_id
_entity_poly.type
_entity_poly.pdbx_seq_one_letter_code
_entity_poly.pdbx_strand_id
1 'polypeptide(L)'
;MNCSNIEDFQLPEGLKTIDDKAFNWTQKLTNIKIPQSVTLIGRYAFFASSIKKLEIENNNINIKGNAFNSCLQLEKIDFNNSIISLEDSAFWNCFNLSSLELSPNTIKIGNCAFKSCNQLKFEHLDIPASVQSIGKLAFCDSPIKKLTLHNGLNSVALNAFYGYHGAVVIPKTVTRLDESVYVDYHTINAPIHIAPFESITLAHGSQLQILGNNFVGVPSEGAYDILKDYKFIDLTQMSDHVTGDNGSYADYKAGHGTKDGLNTIGRANVSQSNAFRNLPAHIMVYMPASYKERVTDANGGENFVFGNECEHFVAYDGFDYPIQHEFTAKTAKYTREFSGISCKTIYLPYSTPLPDGMKAYELVKENNQNTTYPGGTFRFVQVTSGLLQANHPYLVRVTDGGTHTFPELQNITVPVSPDINTTAINATNDGNWKFVGTTDRIKHDRATALGAYNLNNNTWLPINDGDANGHVAAFRCFIMPTTGTVPAAAKSFAIVLEDGDATGINTPKELTENELRSGKLTFYTIDGKRVGNNYDTLKSGDIYIVKGQKFYKF
;
A
#
# COMPACT_ATOMS: atom_id res chain seq x y z
N MET A 1 -4.62 -41.44 -29.36
CA MET A 1 -5.88 -41.37 -30.16
C MET A 1 -6.48 -40.00 -29.92
N ASN A 2 -6.95 -39.36 -30.97
CA ASN A 2 -7.54 -38.02 -30.87
C ASN A 2 -9.04 -38.20 -30.63
N CYS A 3 -9.53 -37.98 -29.40
CA CYS A 3 -10.95 -38.17 -29.04
C CYS A 3 -11.80 -36.92 -29.31
N SER A 4 -11.46 -36.13 -30.35
CA SER A 4 -12.04 -34.83 -30.63
C SER A 4 -13.56 -34.82 -30.84
N ASN A 5 -14.19 -35.94 -31.09
CA ASN A 5 -15.60 -36.07 -31.40
C ASN A 5 -16.48 -36.59 -30.23
N ILE A 6 -15.95 -36.72 -29.05
CA ILE A 6 -16.75 -37.10 -27.87
C ILE A 6 -17.59 -35.87 -27.46
N GLU A 7 -18.91 -36.04 -27.45
CA GLU A 7 -19.89 -34.98 -27.12
C GLU A 7 -20.43 -35.16 -25.70
N ASP A 8 -21.16 -36.25 -25.48
CA ASP A 8 -21.71 -36.64 -24.17
C ASP A 8 -21.08 -37.93 -23.69
N PHE A 9 -20.27 -37.81 -22.64
CA PHE A 9 -19.59 -38.97 -22.09
C PHE A 9 -19.76 -39.01 -20.57
N GLN A 10 -20.27 -40.12 -20.06
CA GLN A 10 -20.36 -40.39 -18.64
C GLN A 10 -19.27 -41.37 -18.24
N LEU A 11 -18.49 -41.00 -17.25
CA LEU A 11 -17.49 -41.88 -16.67
C LEU A 11 -18.19 -42.99 -15.88
N PRO A 12 -17.77 -44.28 -16.04
CA PRO A 12 -18.43 -45.38 -15.36
C PRO A 12 -18.18 -45.32 -13.85
N GLU A 13 -19.20 -45.71 -13.09
CA GLU A 13 -19.06 -45.94 -11.66
C GLU A 13 -18.04 -47.05 -11.40
N GLY A 14 -17.17 -46.83 -10.41
CA GLY A 14 -16.07 -47.77 -10.11
C GLY A 14 -14.75 -47.45 -10.81
N LEU A 15 -14.73 -46.51 -11.76
CA LEU A 15 -13.49 -46.01 -12.37
C LEU A 15 -12.58 -45.43 -11.28
N LYS A 16 -11.29 -45.88 -11.20
CA LYS A 16 -10.31 -45.41 -10.20
C LYS A 16 -9.38 -44.33 -10.71
N THR A 17 -9.03 -44.38 -11.98
CA THR A 17 -8.03 -43.51 -12.58
C THR A 17 -8.49 -43.04 -13.96
N ILE A 18 -8.31 -41.75 -14.22
CA ILE A 18 -8.33 -41.18 -15.56
C ILE A 18 -6.87 -40.98 -15.95
N ASP A 19 -6.39 -41.77 -16.89
CA ASP A 19 -4.97 -41.84 -17.25
C ASP A 19 -4.47 -40.55 -17.95
N ASP A 20 -3.16 -40.44 -18.08
CA ASP A 20 -2.49 -39.34 -18.76
C ASP A 20 -3.04 -39.17 -20.19
N LYS A 21 -3.43 -37.91 -20.52
CA LYS A 21 -3.97 -37.51 -21.84
C LYS A 21 -5.26 -38.22 -22.28
N ALA A 22 -6.01 -38.87 -21.38
CA ALA A 22 -7.19 -39.68 -21.73
C ALA A 22 -8.23 -38.91 -22.56
N PHE A 23 -8.48 -37.63 -22.23
CA PHE A 23 -9.45 -36.76 -22.88
C PHE A 23 -8.79 -35.48 -23.42
N ASN A 24 -7.50 -35.48 -23.76
CA ASN A 24 -6.85 -34.31 -24.29
C ASN A 24 -7.44 -33.93 -25.66
N TRP A 25 -7.59 -32.62 -25.92
CA TRP A 25 -8.14 -32.08 -27.17
C TRP A 25 -9.56 -32.57 -27.49
N THR A 26 -10.39 -32.90 -26.48
CA THR A 26 -11.81 -33.21 -26.68
C THR A 26 -12.62 -31.92 -26.90
N GLN A 27 -12.80 -31.54 -28.18
CA GLN A 27 -13.36 -30.24 -28.55
C GLN A 27 -14.89 -30.17 -28.45
N LYS A 28 -15.57 -31.29 -28.25
CA LYS A 28 -17.03 -31.34 -28.15
C LYS A 28 -17.56 -31.70 -26.77
N LEU A 29 -16.69 -32.18 -25.89
CA LEU A 29 -17.02 -32.52 -24.50
C LEU A 29 -17.18 -31.22 -23.69
N THR A 30 -18.44 -30.88 -23.36
CA THR A 30 -18.73 -29.60 -22.68
C THR A 30 -18.93 -29.74 -21.18
N ASN A 31 -19.33 -30.88 -20.69
CA ASN A 31 -19.54 -31.14 -19.27
C ASN A 31 -18.92 -32.47 -18.89
N ILE A 32 -18.33 -32.52 -17.72
CA ILE A 32 -17.79 -33.76 -17.16
C ILE A 32 -18.06 -33.82 -15.67
N LYS A 33 -18.58 -34.95 -15.23
CA LYS A 33 -18.75 -35.31 -13.83
C LYS A 33 -17.77 -36.40 -13.48
N ILE A 34 -16.95 -36.16 -12.49
CA ILE A 34 -15.95 -37.11 -11.99
C ILE A 34 -16.58 -37.93 -10.86
N PRO A 35 -16.79 -39.26 -11.06
CA PRO A 35 -17.42 -40.10 -10.07
C PRO A 35 -16.63 -40.22 -8.77
N GLN A 36 -17.32 -40.46 -7.68
CA GLN A 36 -16.72 -40.62 -6.34
C GLN A 36 -15.63 -41.69 -6.28
N SER A 37 -15.63 -42.65 -7.17
CA SER A 37 -14.64 -43.74 -7.22
C SER A 37 -13.28 -43.31 -7.78
N VAL A 38 -13.20 -42.17 -8.53
CA VAL A 38 -11.95 -41.70 -9.14
C VAL A 38 -11.06 -41.06 -8.07
N THR A 39 -9.83 -41.52 -7.93
CA THR A 39 -8.84 -40.98 -6.99
C THR A 39 -7.67 -40.27 -7.67
N LEU A 40 -7.54 -40.44 -9.00
CA LEU A 40 -6.44 -39.86 -9.77
C LEU A 40 -6.94 -39.37 -11.13
N ILE A 41 -6.60 -38.11 -11.44
CA ILE A 41 -6.67 -37.55 -12.79
C ILE A 41 -5.24 -37.32 -13.27
N GLY A 42 -4.86 -38.02 -14.34
CA GLY A 42 -3.51 -38.03 -14.89
C GLY A 42 -3.06 -36.71 -15.53
N ARG A 43 -1.78 -36.68 -15.91
CA ARG A 43 -1.20 -35.50 -16.56
C ARG A 43 -1.85 -35.22 -17.92
N TYR A 44 -2.19 -33.96 -18.18
CA TYR A 44 -2.83 -33.55 -19.44
C TYR A 44 -4.13 -34.29 -19.74
N ALA A 45 -4.77 -34.92 -18.76
CA ALA A 45 -5.94 -35.78 -18.99
C ALA A 45 -7.05 -35.07 -19.78
N PHE A 46 -7.32 -33.81 -19.52
CA PHE A 46 -8.30 -32.95 -20.20
C PHE A 46 -7.65 -31.71 -20.84
N PHE A 47 -6.36 -31.78 -21.13
CA PHE A 47 -5.64 -30.64 -21.71
C PHE A 47 -6.32 -30.14 -23.00
N ALA A 48 -6.55 -28.81 -23.07
CA ALA A 48 -7.19 -28.13 -24.21
C ALA A 48 -8.54 -28.76 -24.61
N SER A 49 -9.30 -29.28 -23.65
CA SER A 49 -10.67 -29.72 -23.86
C SER A 49 -11.66 -28.55 -23.78
N SER A 50 -12.86 -28.73 -24.36
CA SER A 50 -13.92 -27.68 -24.37
C SER A 50 -14.87 -27.76 -23.18
N ILE A 51 -14.44 -28.37 -22.07
CA ILE A 51 -15.23 -28.49 -20.84
C ILE A 51 -15.61 -27.09 -20.34
N LYS A 52 -16.92 -26.86 -20.11
CA LYS A 52 -17.45 -25.63 -19.50
C LYS A 52 -17.70 -25.79 -18.01
N LYS A 53 -18.15 -26.95 -17.58
CA LYS A 53 -18.41 -27.29 -16.19
C LYS A 53 -17.69 -28.58 -15.78
N LEU A 54 -16.92 -28.47 -14.70
CA LEU A 54 -16.29 -29.62 -14.04
C LEU A 54 -16.95 -29.82 -12.67
N GLU A 55 -17.48 -31.01 -12.44
CA GLU A 55 -18.04 -31.42 -11.16
C GLU A 55 -17.28 -32.62 -10.61
N ILE A 56 -16.79 -32.54 -9.38
CA ILE A 56 -16.01 -33.57 -8.74
C ILE A 56 -16.76 -34.08 -7.50
N GLU A 57 -17.17 -35.34 -7.51
CA GLU A 57 -17.92 -35.95 -6.41
C GLU A 57 -17.04 -36.82 -5.49
N ASN A 58 -15.76 -36.59 -5.48
CA ASN A 58 -14.85 -37.45 -4.76
C ASN A 58 -14.35 -36.83 -3.46
N ASN A 59 -14.21 -37.63 -2.41
CA ASN A 59 -13.68 -37.20 -1.12
C ASN A 59 -12.13 -37.23 -1.03
N ASN A 60 -11.43 -37.78 -2.03
CA ASN A 60 -9.96 -37.83 -2.07
C ASN A 60 -9.46 -37.98 -3.51
N ILE A 61 -9.04 -36.86 -4.11
CA ILE A 61 -8.60 -36.86 -5.51
C ILE A 61 -7.28 -36.12 -5.67
N ASN A 62 -6.36 -36.71 -6.45
CA ASN A 62 -5.13 -36.09 -6.90
C ASN A 62 -5.28 -35.67 -8.37
N ILE A 63 -5.18 -34.37 -8.64
CA ILE A 63 -5.21 -33.80 -9.98
C ILE A 63 -3.78 -33.48 -10.38
N LYS A 64 -3.26 -34.29 -11.33
CA LYS A 64 -1.88 -34.21 -11.79
C LYS A 64 -1.58 -32.96 -12.60
N GLY A 65 -0.30 -32.71 -12.82
CA GLY A 65 0.16 -31.51 -13.53
C GLY A 65 -0.44 -31.36 -14.93
N ASN A 66 -0.90 -30.15 -15.24
CA ASN A 66 -1.53 -29.79 -16.51
C ASN A 66 -2.84 -30.55 -16.84
N ALA A 67 -3.48 -31.19 -15.87
CA ALA A 67 -4.65 -32.04 -16.14
C ALA A 67 -5.77 -31.31 -16.91
N PHE A 68 -6.07 -30.09 -16.54
CA PHE A 68 -7.07 -29.20 -17.18
C PHE A 68 -6.44 -27.93 -17.80
N ASN A 69 -5.12 -27.97 -18.07
CA ASN A 69 -4.45 -26.81 -18.66
C ASN A 69 -5.10 -26.46 -20.01
N SER A 70 -5.27 -25.16 -20.28
CA SER A 70 -5.87 -24.61 -21.50
C SER A 70 -7.29 -25.08 -21.78
N CYS A 71 -8.06 -25.47 -20.77
CA CYS A 71 -9.51 -25.62 -20.88
C CYS A 71 -10.16 -24.23 -21.00
N LEU A 72 -10.03 -23.61 -22.18
CA LEU A 72 -10.39 -22.22 -22.40
C LEU A 72 -11.88 -21.93 -22.19
N GLN A 73 -12.75 -22.93 -22.27
CA GLN A 73 -14.19 -22.81 -22.09
C GLN A 73 -14.65 -23.09 -20.65
N LEU A 74 -13.73 -23.48 -19.74
CA LEU A 74 -14.07 -23.82 -18.37
C LEU A 74 -14.52 -22.56 -17.60
N GLU A 75 -15.78 -22.52 -17.19
CA GLU A 75 -16.43 -21.41 -16.52
C GLU A 75 -16.53 -21.64 -15.00
N LYS A 76 -16.77 -22.88 -14.60
CA LYS A 76 -17.01 -23.25 -13.20
C LYS A 76 -16.41 -24.60 -12.84
N ILE A 77 -15.81 -24.65 -11.64
CA ILE A 77 -15.37 -25.88 -10.98
C ILE A 77 -16.16 -26.04 -9.68
N ASP A 78 -16.71 -27.23 -9.47
CA ASP A 78 -17.32 -27.61 -8.21
C ASP A 78 -16.52 -28.78 -7.60
N PHE A 79 -15.77 -28.47 -6.57
CA PHE A 79 -14.96 -29.46 -5.84
C PHE A 79 -15.77 -30.18 -4.76
N ASN A 80 -16.98 -29.71 -4.47
CA ASN A 80 -17.74 -30.14 -3.30
C ASN A 80 -16.86 -30.09 -2.03
N ASN A 81 -16.98 -31.05 -1.14
CA ASN A 81 -16.12 -31.14 0.06
C ASN A 81 -14.97 -32.15 -0.13
N SER A 82 -14.50 -32.33 -1.35
CA SER A 82 -13.46 -33.32 -1.67
C SER A 82 -12.10 -32.93 -1.06
N ILE A 83 -11.32 -33.95 -0.67
CA ILE A 83 -9.90 -33.76 -0.33
C ILE A 83 -9.15 -33.59 -1.64
N ILE A 84 -8.62 -32.41 -1.89
CA ILE A 84 -8.03 -32.05 -3.18
C ILE A 84 -6.52 -31.80 -3.04
N SER A 85 -5.74 -32.48 -3.92
CA SER A 85 -4.36 -32.11 -4.18
C SER A 85 -4.22 -31.68 -5.64
N LEU A 86 -3.88 -30.41 -5.85
CA LEU A 86 -3.62 -29.84 -7.16
C LEU A 86 -2.11 -29.82 -7.41
N GLU A 87 -1.66 -30.46 -8.48
CA GLU A 87 -0.27 -30.37 -8.92
C GLU A 87 -0.05 -29.16 -9.85
N ASP A 88 1.19 -29.00 -10.30
CA ASP A 88 1.61 -27.82 -11.05
C ASP A 88 0.80 -27.63 -12.33
N SER A 89 0.33 -26.40 -12.57
CA SER A 89 -0.40 -26.00 -13.76
C SER A 89 -1.72 -26.74 -13.99
N ALA A 90 -2.32 -27.33 -12.94
CA ALA A 90 -3.51 -28.17 -13.07
C ALA A 90 -4.66 -27.50 -13.85
N PHE A 91 -4.87 -26.20 -13.65
CA PHE A 91 -5.87 -25.36 -14.33
C PHE A 91 -5.22 -24.13 -14.98
N TRP A 92 -3.95 -24.22 -15.39
CA TRP A 92 -3.29 -23.10 -16.05
C TRP A 92 -4.04 -22.71 -17.32
N ASN A 93 -4.19 -21.39 -17.55
CA ASN A 93 -4.82 -20.83 -18.74
C ASN A 93 -6.29 -21.27 -18.95
N CYS A 94 -7.05 -21.51 -17.87
CA CYS A 94 -8.49 -21.64 -17.92
C CYS A 94 -9.13 -20.22 -17.98
N PHE A 95 -8.99 -19.59 -19.14
CA PHE A 95 -9.23 -18.17 -19.34
C PHE A 95 -10.62 -17.70 -18.93
N ASN A 96 -11.67 -18.53 -19.16
CA ASN A 96 -13.06 -18.17 -18.85
C ASN A 96 -13.49 -18.59 -17.43
N LEU A 97 -12.62 -19.20 -16.64
CA LEU A 97 -12.96 -19.56 -15.27
C LEU A 97 -13.28 -18.29 -14.46
N SER A 98 -14.53 -18.14 -14.09
CA SER A 98 -15.05 -16.94 -13.43
C SER A 98 -15.42 -17.13 -11.97
N SER A 99 -15.54 -18.38 -11.51
CA SER A 99 -15.88 -18.71 -10.14
C SER A 99 -15.07 -19.92 -9.66
N LEU A 100 -14.44 -19.78 -8.53
CA LEU A 100 -13.69 -20.83 -7.85
C LEU A 100 -13.93 -20.75 -6.34
N GLU A 101 -14.47 -21.82 -5.78
CA GLU A 101 -14.47 -22.07 -4.34
C GLU A 101 -13.53 -23.23 -4.05
N LEU A 102 -12.48 -22.97 -3.26
CA LEU A 102 -11.59 -24.02 -2.82
C LEU A 102 -12.33 -24.92 -1.83
N SER A 103 -12.20 -26.23 -2.02
CA SER A 103 -12.71 -27.18 -1.02
C SER A 103 -12.08 -26.89 0.36
N PRO A 104 -12.85 -26.94 1.47
CA PRO A 104 -12.31 -26.80 2.81
C PRO A 104 -11.30 -27.91 3.17
N ASN A 105 -11.23 -28.97 2.37
CA ASN A 105 -10.30 -30.08 2.51
C ASN A 105 -9.15 -30.05 1.46
N THR A 106 -8.92 -28.93 0.80
CA THR A 106 -7.79 -28.78 -0.12
C THR A 106 -6.48 -28.85 0.65
N ILE A 107 -5.55 -29.73 0.23
CA ILE A 107 -4.28 -29.98 0.91
C ILE A 107 -3.12 -29.22 0.25
N LYS A 108 -3.10 -29.17 -1.08
CA LYS A 108 -2.00 -28.61 -1.86
C LYS A 108 -2.51 -27.83 -3.05
N ILE A 109 -1.87 -26.69 -3.31
CA ILE A 109 -2.03 -25.90 -4.52
C ILE A 109 -0.65 -25.74 -5.16
N GLY A 110 -0.45 -26.38 -6.32
CA GLY A 110 0.84 -26.45 -7.03
C GLY A 110 1.24 -25.15 -7.70
N ASN A 111 2.43 -25.13 -8.29
CA ASN A 111 2.92 -23.97 -9.05
C ASN A 111 1.99 -23.69 -10.24
N CYS A 112 1.69 -22.42 -10.51
CA CYS A 112 0.84 -22.00 -11.63
C CYS A 112 -0.54 -22.67 -11.68
N ALA A 113 -1.06 -23.21 -10.57
CA ALA A 113 -2.27 -24.04 -10.57
C ALA A 113 -3.47 -23.34 -11.24
N PHE A 114 -3.65 -22.04 -11.01
CA PHE A 114 -4.70 -21.20 -11.61
C PHE A 114 -4.11 -19.98 -12.35
N LYS A 115 -2.84 -20.05 -12.78
CA LYS A 115 -2.21 -18.94 -13.51
C LYS A 115 -2.99 -18.66 -14.80
N SER A 116 -3.15 -17.38 -15.12
CA SER A 116 -3.86 -16.89 -16.33
C SER A 116 -5.33 -17.32 -16.41
N CYS A 117 -5.99 -17.48 -15.26
CA CYS A 117 -7.45 -17.57 -15.17
C CYS A 117 -8.04 -16.15 -15.10
N ASN A 118 -7.95 -15.39 -16.20
CA ASN A 118 -8.13 -13.93 -16.20
C ASN A 118 -9.54 -13.44 -15.84
N GLN A 119 -10.56 -14.30 -15.93
CA GLN A 119 -11.91 -13.97 -15.49
C GLN A 119 -12.14 -14.24 -14.00
N LEU A 120 -11.21 -14.94 -13.35
CA LEU A 120 -11.30 -15.27 -11.94
C LEU A 120 -10.97 -14.03 -11.10
N LYS A 121 -11.96 -13.56 -10.34
CA LYS A 121 -11.86 -12.38 -9.48
C LYS A 121 -12.29 -12.74 -8.07
N PHE A 122 -11.45 -12.44 -7.09
CA PHE A 122 -11.74 -12.73 -5.70
C PHE A 122 -12.08 -11.44 -4.93
N GLU A 123 -13.33 -11.29 -4.52
CA GLU A 123 -13.69 -10.31 -3.47
C GLU A 123 -12.97 -10.67 -2.16
N HIS A 124 -12.88 -11.96 -1.85
CA HIS A 124 -12.13 -12.51 -0.73
C HIS A 124 -11.58 -13.91 -1.12
N LEU A 125 -10.26 -14.01 -1.29
CA LEU A 125 -9.58 -15.30 -1.38
C LEU A 125 -9.25 -15.77 0.03
N ASP A 126 -10.02 -16.73 0.50
CA ASP A 126 -9.82 -17.40 1.78
C ASP A 126 -9.18 -18.76 1.54
N ILE A 127 -7.90 -18.91 1.93
CA ILE A 127 -7.16 -20.17 1.77
C ILE A 127 -7.52 -21.10 2.92
N PRO A 128 -8.12 -22.28 2.65
CA PRO A 128 -8.54 -23.20 3.70
C PRO A 128 -7.40 -23.60 4.65
N ALA A 129 -7.72 -23.79 5.93
CA ALA A 129 -6.74 -24.21 6.95
C ALA A 129 -6.13 -25.61 6.71
N SER A 130 -6.74 -26.40 5.85
CA SER A 130 -6.23 -27.70 5.41
C SER A 130 -5.06 -27.60 4.42
N VAL A 131 -4.89 -26.43 3.76
CA VAL A 131 -3.83 -26.22 2.76
C VAL A 131 -2.46 -26.17 3.45
N GLN A 132 -1.57 -27.08 3.04
CA GLN A 132 -0.22 -27.18 3.59
C GLN A 132 0.81 -26.42 2.75
N SER A 133 0.59 -26.29 1.45
CA SER A 133 1.52 -25.58 0.58
C SER A 133 0.82 -24.87 -0.59
N ILE A 134 1.36 -23.70 -0.95
CA ILE A 134 0.96 -22.93 -2.12
C ILE A 134 2.20 -22.63 -2.94
N GLY A 135 2.17 -23.06 -4.20
CA GLY A 135 3.28 -22.93 -5.14
C GLY A 135 3.36 -21.57 -5.81
N LYS A 136 4.46 -21.36 -6.54
CA LYS A 136 4.75 -20.12 -7.27
C LYS A 136 3.66 -19.80 -8.30
N LEU A 137 3.26 -18.53 -8.41
CA LEU A 137 2.31 -18.02 -9.40
C LEU A 137 0.95 -18.75 -9.38
N ALA A 138 0.56 -19.38 -8.27
CA ALA A 138 -0.65 -20.21 -8.22
C ALA A 138 -1.93 -19.47 -8.60
N PHE A 139 -2.07 -18.18 -8.24
CA PHE A 139 -3.19 -17.30 -8.56
C PHE A 139 -2.75 -16.06 -9.37
N CYS A 140 -1.64 -16.19 -10.10
CA CYS A 140 -1.14 -15.09 -10.94
C CYS A 140 -2.18 -14.70 -11.99
N ASP A 141 -2.35 -13.40 -12.21
CA ASP A 141 -3.33 -12.77 -13.10
C ASP A 141 -4.80 -12.86 -12.62
N SER A 142 -5.01 -13.26 -11.35
CA SER A 142 -6.35 -13.25 -10.74
C SER A 142 -6.44 -12.06 -9.76
N PRO A 143 -7.25 -11.03 -10.01
CA PRO A 143 -7.44 -9.92 -9.09
C PRO A 143 -8.00 -10.38 -7.73
N ILE A 144 -7.31 -10.02 -6.65
CA ILE A 144 -7.69 -10.36 -5.27
C ILE A 144 -7.89 -9.06 -4.50
N LYS A 145 -9.08 -8.84 -3.91
CA LYS A 145 -9.33 -7.66 -3.06
C LYS A 145 -8.97 -7.89 -1.61
N LYS A 146 -9.20 -9.09 -1.10
CA LYS A 146 -8.86 -9.50 0.26
C LYS A 146 -8.27 -10.90 0.25
N LEU A 147 -7.19 -11.10 1.02
CA LEU A 147 -6.52 -12.39 1.19
C LEU A 147 -6.53 -12.78 2.66
N THR A 148 -6.90 -14.02 2.96
CA THR A 148 -6.74 -14.62 4.28
C THR A 148 -5.97 -15.94 4.17
N LEU A 149 -4.93 -16.06 4.99
CA LEU A 149 -4.15 -17.27 5.16
C LEU A 149 -4.38 -17.83 6.56
N HIS A 150 -4.53 -19.14 6.70
CA HIS A 150 -4.79 -19.79 7.98
C HIS A 150 -3.63 -20.65 8.45
N ASN A 151 -3.61 -20.99 9.73
CA ASN A 151 -2.71 -21.99 10.30
C ASN A 151 -2.99 -23.34 9.63
N GLY A 152 -1.91 -24.05 9.29
CA GLY A 152 -1.95 -25.27 8.47
C GLY A 152 -0.95 -25.18 7.32
N LEU A 153 -0.72 -23.97 6.80
CA LEU A 153 0.34 -23.74 5.81
C LEU A 153 1.71 -24.02 6.41
N ASN A 154 2.51 -24.84 5.71
CA ASN A 154 3.93 -25.10 6.00
C ASN A 154 4.83 -24.26 5.10
N SER A 155 4.42 -24.07 3.85
CA SER A 155 5.16 -23.25 2.89
C SER A 155 4.24 -22.44 1.99
N VAL A 156 4.68 -21.25 1.63
CA VAL A 156 3.98 -20.38 0.69
C VAL A 156 4.98 -19.60 -0.15
N ALA A 157 4.80 -19.66 -1.46
CA ALA A 157 5.47 -18.75 -2.38
C ALA A 157 4.65 -17.48 -2.49
N LEU A 158 5.19 -16.35 -2.06
CA LEU A 158 4.43 -15.10 -2.00
C LEU A 158 4.01 -14.57 -3.39
N ASN A 159 4.79 -14.85 -4.44
CA ASN A 159 4.40 -14.55 -5.81
C ASN A 159 3.18 -15.33 -6.31
N ALA A 160 2.70 -16.32 -5.54
CA ALA A 160 1.42 -16.97 -5.80
C ALA A 160 0.26 -15.98 -5.89
N PHE A 161 0.36 -14.87 -5.17
CA PHE A 161 -0.66 -13.83 -5.06
C PHE A 161 -0.31 -12.57 -5.89
N TYR A 162 0.41 -12.74 -6.99
CA TYR A 162 0.67 -11.65 -7.92
C TYR A 162 -0.64 -10.99 -8.36
N GLY A 163 -0.73 -9.68 -8.16
CA GLY A 163 -1.97 -8.90 -8.37
C GLY A 163 -2.75 -8.57 -7.08
N TYR A 164 -2.30 -9.05 -5.91
CA TYR A 164 -2.83 -8.62 -4.61
C TYR A 164 -1.99 -7.47 -4.04
N HIS A 165 -2.65 -6.35 -3.70
CA HIS A 165 -2.02 -5.11 -3.23
C HIS A 165 -2.29 -4.79 -1.75
N GLY A 166 -2.77 -5.73 -0.97
CA GLY A 166 -3.09 -5.51 0.44
C GLY A 166 -2.02 -5.99 1.41
N ALA A 167 -2.27 -5.81 2.69
CA ALA A 167 -1.45 -6.38 3.76
C ALA A 167 -1.63 -7.90 3.85
N VAL A 168 -0.55 -8.63 4.14
CA VAL A 168 -0.59 -10.07 4.37
C VAL A 168 -0.02 -10.42 5.73
N VAL A 169 -0.76 -11.24 6.49
CA VAL A 169 -0.28 -11.85 7.74
C VAL A 169 0.08 -13.29 7.44
N ILE A 170 1.34 -13.65 7.67
CA ILE A 170 1.86 -15.00 7.49
C ILE A 170 1.51 -15.84 8.72
N PRO A 171 0.79 -16.97 8.55
CA PRO A 171 0.41 -17.83 9.65
C PRO A 171 1.62 -18.36 10.42
N LYS A 172 1.43 -18.60 11.73
CA LYS A 172 2.53 -19.07 12.60
C LYS A 172 3.11 -20.44 12.21
N THR A 173 2.33 -21.28 11.52
CA THR A 173 2.75 -22.63 11.11
C THR A 173 3.66 -22.63 9.88
N VAL A 174 3.82 -21.51 9.19
CA VAL A 174 4.69 -21.41 8.03
C VAL A 174 6.13 -21.53 8.47
N THR A 175 6.82 -22.55 7.96
CA THR A 175 8.24 -22.82 8.24
C THR A 175 9.14 -22.29 7.13
N ARG A 176 8.59 -22.04 5.93
CA ARG A 176 9.31 -21.55 4.77
C ARG A 176 8.51 -20.48 4.03
N LEU A 177 9.12 -19.32 3.83
CA LEU A 177 8.66 -18.29 2.91
C LEU A 177 9.54 -18.26 1.68
N ASP A 178 8.95 -18.54 0.54
CA ASP A 178 9.63 -18.47 -0.74
C ASP A 178 9.40 -17.11 -1.44
N GLU A 179 10.04 -16.93 -2.57
CA GLU A 179 10.10 -15.70 -3.36
C GLU A 179 8.77 -14.96 -3.48
N SER A 180 8.79 -13.64 -3.26
CA SER A 180 7.74 -12.74 -3.75
C SER A 180 7.97 -12.33 -5.21
N VAL A 181 9.18 -12.57 -5.72
CA VAL A 181 9.65 -12.18 -7.04
C VAL A 181 9.86 -13.41 -7.91
N TYR A 182 9.30 -13.39 -9.10
CA TYR A 182 9.55 -14.41 -10.13
C TYR A 182 9.98 -13.74 -11.43
N VAL A 183 11.06 -14.22 -12.02
CA VAL A 183 11.54 -13.78 -13.34
C VAL A 183 11.44 -14.95 -14.31
N ASP A 184 10.69 -14.78 -15.39
CA ASP A 184 10.58 -15.78 -16.43
C ASP A 184 11.76 -15.65 -17.41
N TYR A 185 12.86 -16.33 -17.13
CA TYR A 185 14.06 -16.31 -17.96
C TYR A 185 13.90 -17.01 -19.32
N HIS A 186 12.76 -17.63 -19.61
CA HIS A 186 12.53 -18.34 -20.86
C HIS A 186 11.98 -17.45 -21.96
N THR A 187 11.62 -16.20 -21.66
CA THR A 187 11.10 -15.23 -22.63
C THR A 187 12.09 -14.10 -22.88
N ILE A 188 12.16 -13.62 -24.11
CA ILE A 188 12.87 -12.37 -24.45
C ILE A 188 12.10 -11.23 -23.76
N ASN A 189 12.78 -10.39 -22.99
CA ASN A 189 12.19 -9.37 -22.09
C ASN A 189 11.38 -10.02 -20.95
N ALA A 190 11.97 -10.99 -20.31
CA ALA A 190 11.37 -11.75 -19.20
C ALA A 190 10.51 -10.88 -18.28
N PRO A 191 9.20 -11.11 -18.20
CA PRO A 191 8.36 -10.33 -17.29
C PRO A 191 8.73 -10.66 -15.83
N ILE A 192 8.85 -9.60 -15.03
CA ILE A 192 9.10 -9.72 -13.59
C ILE A 192 7.75 -9.74 -12.90
N HIS A 193 7.42 -10.84 -12.27
CA HIS A 193 6.20 -10.98 -11.46
C HIS A 193 6.57 -10.78 -10.00
N ILE A 194 6.22 -9.63 -9.44
CA ILE A 194 6.41 -9.31 -8.03
C ILE A 194 5.04 -9.18 -7.39
N ALA A 195 4.81 -9.83 -6.25
CA ALA A 195 3.60 -9.60 -5.48
C ALA A 195 3.68 -8.24 -4.76
N PRO A 196 2.90 -7.24 -5.16
CA PRO A 196 3.00 -5.89 -4.65
C PRO A 196 2.20 -5.71 -3.37
N PHE A 197 2.56 -6.44 -2.32
CA PHE A 197 1.91 -6.30 -1.02
C PHE A 197 2.05 -4.87 -0.46
N GLU A 198 1.09 -4.43 0.31
CA GLU A 198 1.20 -3.22 1.12
C GLU A 198 2.13 -3.44 2.32
N SER A 199 2.02 -4.59 2.96
CA SER A 199 2.91 -5.03 4.06
C SER A 199 2.89 -6.53 4.24
N ILE A 200 3.95 -7.04 4.89
CA ILE A 200 4.08 -8.44 5.30
C ILE A 200 4.35 -8.46 6.80
N THR A 201 3.57 -9.25 7.55
CA THR A 201 3.72 -9.41 9.00
C THR A 201 3.71 -10.90 9.36
N LEU A 202 4.63 -11.33 10.23
CA LEU A 202 4.59 -12.67 10.80
C LEU A 202 3.61 -12.72 11.98
N ALA A 203 2.74 -13.73 12.01
CA ALA A 203 1.87 -13.97 13.14
C ALA A 203 2.67 -14.29 14.42
N HIS A 204 2.12 -13.94 15.57
CA HIS A 204 2.73 -14.24 16.87
C HIS A 204 3.03 -15.74 17.04
N GLY A 205 4.22 -16.04 17.54
CA GLY A 205 4.70 -17.42 17.69
C GLY A 205 5.07 -18.08 16.37
N SER A 206 5.56 -17.33 15.39
CA SER A 206 6.01 -17.83 14.09
C SER A 206 7.02 -18.96 14.22
N GLN A 207 6.82 -20.01 13.41
CA GLN A 207 7.70 -21.18 13.30
C GLN A 207 8.61 -21.10 12.07
N LEU A 208 8.81 -19.92 11.51
CA LEU A 208 9.64 -19.72 10.33
C LEU A 208 11.05 -20.24 10.55
N GLN A 209 11.55 -21.01 9.60
CA GLN A 209 12.91 -21.59 9.59
C GLN A 209 13.72 -21.13 8.39
N ILE A 210 13.08 -20.89 7.26
CA ILE A 210 13.73 -20.52 6.01
C ILE A 210 13.06 -19.29 5.41
N LEU A 211 13.89 -18.27 5.12
CA LEU A 211 13.55 -17.12 4.31
C LEU A 211 14.21 -17.29 2.94
N GLY A 212 13.40 -17.55 1.92
CA GLY A 212 13.87 -17.86 0.57
C GLY A 212 14.61 -16.71 -0.10
N ASN A 213 15.34 -17.02 -1.15
CA ASN A 213 15.99 -16.01 -2.00
C ASN A 213 14.96 -15.10 -2.64
N ASN A 214 15.29 -13.81 -2.80
CA ASN A 214 14.37 -12.81 -3.33
C ASN A 214 13.02 -12.80 -2.59
N PHE A 215 13.03 -13.02 -1.28
CA PHE A 215 11.81 -12.98 -0.48
C PHE A 215 11.01 -11.71 -0.74
N VAL A 216 11.67 -10.54 -0.73
CA VAL A 216 11.10 -9.24 -1.14
C VAL A 216 12.08 -8.44 -2.01
N GLY A 217 13.13 -9.05 -2.51
CA GLY A 217 14.12 -8.39 -3.35
C GLY A 217 13.67 -8.21 -4.80
N VAL A 218 14.33 -7.31 -5.53
CA VAL A 218 14.14 -7.15 -6.97
C VAL A 218 15.43 -7.46 -7.73
N PRO A 219 15.35 -8.02 -8.94
CA PRO A 219 16.53 -8.43 -9.71
C PRO A 219 17.37 -7.23 -10.21
N SER A 220 16.79 -6.05 -10.32
CA SER A 220 17.45 -4.83 -10.78
C SER A 220 16.78 -3.58 -10.21
N GLU A 221 17.53 -2.48 -10.13
CA GLU A 221 17.02 -1.18 -9.67
C GLU A 221 15.86 -0.63 -10.52
N GLY A 222 15.79 -0.98 -11.81
CA GLY A 222 14.69 -0.57 -12.69
C GLY A 222 13.31 -1.15 -12.32
N ALA A 223 13.24 -2.08 -11.38
CA ALA A 223 11.98 -2.68 -10.90
C ALA A 223 11.43 -2.01 -9.61
N TYR A 224 12.05 -0.93 -9.12
CA TYR A 224 11.64 -0.24 -7.88
C TYR A 224 10.21 0.29 -7.91
N ASP A 225 9.71 0.72 -9.06
CA ASP A 225 8.34 1.23 -9.21
C ASP A 225 7.27 0.20 -8.81
N ILE A 226 7.58 -1.08 -8.89
CA ILE A 226 6.66 -2.17 -8.54
C ILE A 226 6.50 -2.27 -7.01
N LEU A 227 7.57 -1.92 -6.25
CA LEU A 227 7.57 -1.98 -4.78
C LEU A 227 7.24 -0.64 -4.10
N LYS A 228 6.87 0.38 -4.87
CA LYS A 228 6.58 1.72 -4.32
C LYS A 228 5.43 1.76 -3.30
N ASP A 229 4.52 0.81 -3.36
CA ASP A 229 3.37 0.73 -2.46
C ASP A 229 3.66 -0.13 -1.21
N TYR A 230 4.83 -0.80 -1.14
CA TYR A 230 5.26 -1.47 0.09
C TYR A 230 5.58 -0.44 1.17
N LYS A 231 5.02 -0.64 2.36
CA LYS A 231 5.23 0.25 3.50
C LYS A 231 6.23 -0.33 4.48
N PHE A 232 6.00 -1.59 4.89
CA PHE A 232 6.88 -2.25 5.85
C PHE A 232 6.83 -3.78 5.74
N ILE A 233 7.85 -4.40 6.32
CA ILE A 233 7.99 -5.84 6.50
C ILE A 233 8.27 -6.08 7.98
N ASP A 234 7.34 -6.73 8.69
CA ASP A 234 7.47 -7.02 10.11
C ASP A 234 7.80 -8.49 10.34
N LEU A 235 9.05 -8.76 10.63
CA LEU A 235 9.61 -10.06 10.95
C LEU A 235 10.00 -10.17 12.43
N THR A 236 9.51 -9.30 13.30
CA THR A 236 9.84 -9.32 14.75
C THR A 236 9.51 -10.65 15.44
N GLN A 237 8.59 -11.43 14.88
CA GLN A 237 8.23 -12.75 15.39
C GLN A 237 9.14 -13.87 14.87
N MET A 238 10.20 -13.57 14.15
CA MET A 238 11.16 -14.52 13.63
C MET A 238 12.05 -15.04 14.76
N SER A 239 12.29 -16.36 14.78
CA SER A 239 13.21 -16.95 15.76
C SER A 239 14.68 -16.68 15.39
N ASP A 240 15.61 -16.84 16.34
CA ASP A 240 17.04 -16.61 16.10
C ASP A 240 17.70 -17.64 15.16
N HIS A 241 16.94 -18.65 14.72
CA HIS A 241 17.44 -19.78 13.93
C HIS A 241 16.99 -19.77 12.47
N VAL A 242 16.34 -18.69 12.00
CA VAL A 242 15.95 -18.59 10.59
C VAL A 242 17.19 -18.45 9.72
N THR A 243 17.22 -19.23 8.64
CA THR A 243 18.31 -19.23 7.65
C THR A 243 17.80 -18.76 6.29
N GLY A 244 18.71 -18.28 5.45
CA GLY A 244 18.43 -18.06 4.02
C GLY A 244 18.54 -19.37 3.21
N ASP A 245 18.10 -19.30 1.95
CA ASP A 245 18.01 -20.48 1.05
C ASP A 245 19.34 -20.84 0.35
N ASN A 246 20.45 -20.22 0.74
CA ASN A 246 21.77 -20.42 0.14
C ASN A 246 22.51 -21.65 0.64
N GLY A 247 21.96 -22.75 0.35
CA GLY A 247 22.41 -24.01 0.87
C GLY A 247 21.59 -24.39 2.10
N SER A 248 21.17 -25.61 2.15
CA SER A 248 20.47 -26.13 3.31
C SER A 248 21.34 -25.94 4.55
N TYR A 249 20.74 -25.74 5.71
CA TYR A 249 21.43 -25.84 6.99
C TYR A 249 22.28 -27.11 7.09
N ALA A 250 21.91 -28.16 6.32
CA ALA A 250 22.69 -29.37 6.14
C ALA A 250 24.00 -29.14 5.37
N ASP A 251 24.00 -28.34 4.32
CA ASP A 251 25.23 -27.99 3.55
C ASP A 251 26.18 -27.14 4.37
N TYR A 252 25.66 -26.24 5.20
CA TYR A 252 26.45 -25.49 6.19
C TYR A 252 27.12 -26.42 7.21
N LYS A 253 26.39 -27.39 7.81
CA LYS A 253 26.97 -28.38 8.71
C LYS A 253 28.00 -29.27 8.03
N ALA A 254 27.89 -29.45 6.71
CA ALA A 254 28.85 -30.23 5.91
C ALA A 254 30.08 -29.41 5.48
N GLY A 255 30.18 -28.14 5.85
CA GLY A 255 31.31 -27.25 5.50
C GLY A 255 31.27 -26.72 4.07
N HIS A 256 30.16 -26.83 3.37
CA HIS A 256 29.95 -26.37 2.01
C HIS A 256 29.04 -25.14 1.99
N GLY A 257 29.41 -24.04 2.62
CA GLY A 257 28.63 -22.81 2.59
C GLY A 257 29.11 -21.77 3.59
N THR A 258 28.73 -20.52 3.40
CA THR A 258 28.97 -19.45 4.35
C THR A 258 28.13 -19.66 5.62
N LYS A 259 28.67 -19.26 6.73
CA LYS A 259 28.24 -19.55 8.11
C LYS A 259 26.77 -19.28 8.44
N ASP A 260 26.11 -18.47 7.66
CA ASP A 260 24.68 -18.20 7.72
C ASP A 260 24.18 -17.89 6.31
N GLY A 261 23.20 -18.59 5.80
CA GLY A 261 22.49 -18.17 4.60
C GLY A 261 21.84 -16.78 4.74
N LEU A 262 21.94 -16.19 5.93
CA LEU A 262 21.55 -14.81 6.26
C LEU A 262 22.68 -13.79 6.09
N ASN A 263 23.93 -14.18 5.81
CA ASN A 263 24.98 -13.23 5.38
C ASN A 263 24.60 -12.45 4.13
N THR A 264 23.41 -12.68 3.64
CA THR A 264 22.83 -12.10 2.43
C THR A 264 21.53 -11.36 2.70
N ILE A 265 21.17 -11.12 3.97
CA ILE A 265 20.10 -10.17 4.30
C ILE A 265 20.67 -8.76 4.18
N GLY A 266 20.30 -8.02 3.17
CA GLY A 266 20.72 -6.65 2.96
C GLY A 266 20.29 -6.16 1.58
N ARG A 267 20.32 -4.85 1.37
CA ARG A 267 19.98 -4.24 0.08
C ARG A 267 21.12 -4.32 -0.94
N ALA A 268 22.34 -4.64 -0.49
CA ALA A 268 23.50 -4.66 -1.37
C ALA A 268 23.47 -5.81 -2.37
N ASN A 269 23.84 -5.51 -3.60
CA ASN A 269 23.86 -6.44 -4.74
C ASN A 269 25.05 -7.41 -4.68
N VAL A 270 25.25 -8.12 -3.56
CA VAL A 270 26.48 -8.87 -3.32
C VAL A 270 26.43 -10.35 -3.73
N SER A 271 25.24 -10.93 -3.91
CA SER A 271 25.08 -12.27 -4.48
C SER A 271 23.66 -12.51 -4.98
N GLN A 272 23.48 -13.51 -5.85
CA GLN A 272 22.17 -13.85 -6.43
C GLN A 272 21.15 -14.45 -5.43
N SER A 273 21.49 -14.50 -4.17
CA SER A 273 20.83 -15.29 -3.15
C SER A 273 20.45 -14.53 -1.89
N ASN A 274 20.07 -13.25 -2.02
CA ASN A 274 19.72 -12.38 -0.90
C ASN A 274 18.20 -12.24 -0.75
N ALA A 275 17.67 -12.42 0.47
CA ALA A 275 16.24 -12.31 0.76
C ALA A 275 15.69 -10.89 0.47
N PHE A 276 16.49 -9.85 0.67
CA PHE A 276 16.13 -8.43 0.46
C PHE A 276 16.95 -7.76 -0.65
N ARG A 277 17.38 -8.53 -1.66
CA ARG A 277 18.19 -8.01 -2.74
C ARG A 277 17.55 -6.80 -3.40
N ASN A 278 18.31 -5.67 -3.46
CA ASN A 278 17.84 -4.41 -4.04
C ASN A 278 16.47 -3.94 -3.48
N LEU A 279 16.17 -4.22 -2.20
CA LEU A 279 14.96 -3.68 -1.58
C LEU A 279 15.04 -2.14 -1.56
N PRO A 280 14.01 -1.42 -2.01
CA PRO A 280 13.99 0.04 -1.97
C PRO A 280 14.20 0.58 -0.55
N ALA A 281 15.00 1.63 -0.43
CA ALA A 281 15.40 2.19 0.87
C ALA A 281 14.23 2.75 1.70
N HIS A 282 13.12 3.13 1.06
CA HIS A 282 11.95 3.65 1.77
C HIS A 282 11.18 2.59 2.57
N ILE A 283 11.37 1.30 2.31
CA ILE A 283 10.61 0.23 2.98
C ILE A 283 11.20 -0.02 4.37
N MET A 284 10.37 0.09 5.42
CA MET A 284 10.75 -0.26 6.78
C MET A 284 10.84 -1.78 6.95
N VAL A 285 11.91 -2.27 7.60
CA VAL A 285 12.06 -3.69 7.92
C VAL A 285 12.28 -3.84 9.42
N TYR A 286 11.38 -4.52 10.10
CA TYR A 286 11.48 -4.81 11.53
C TYR A 286 11.94 -6.25 11.75
N MET A 287 12.98 -6.43 12.55
CA MET A 287 13.61 -7.74 12.82
C MET A 287 13.93 -7.90 14.31
N PRO A 288 14.10 -9.12 14.83
CA PRO A 288 14.63 -9.32 16.16
C PRO A 288 16.04 -8.74 16.31
N ALA A 289 16.39 -8.29 17.50
CA ALA A 289 17.70 -7.67 17.78
C ALA A 289 18.89 -8.56 17.42
N SER A 290 18.75 -9.88 17.55
CA SER A 290 19.78 -10.88 17.23
C SER A 290 20.24 -10.88 15.76
N TYR A 291 19.47 -10.23 14.86
CA TYR A 291 19.81 -10.18 13.43
C TYR A 291 20.68 -8.97 13.06
N LYS A 292 20.93 -8.03 13.97
CA LYS A 292 21.69 -6.80 13.69
C LYS A 292 23.08 -7.07 13.09
N GLU A 293 23.82 -8.06 13.64
CA GLU A 293 25.15 -8.41 13.14
C GLU A 293 25.14 -9.28 11.86
N ARG A 294 23.97 -9.76 11.46
CA ARG A 294 23.79 -10.63 10.30
C ARG A 294 23.37 -9.88 9.04
N VAL A 295 22.92 -8.63 9.20
CA VAL A 295 22.52 -7.78 8.08
C VAL A 295 23.76 -7.02 7.61
N THR A 296 24.28 -7.43 6.46
CA THR A 296 25.34 -6.69 5.79
C THR A 296 24.71 -5.79 4.73
N ASP A 297 24.66 -4.51 5.01
CA ASP A 297 24.22 -3.52 4.03
C ASP A 297 25.37 -2.53 3.76
N ALA A 298 25.68 -2.31 2.47
CA ALA A 298 26.67 -1.32 2.06
C ALA A 298 26.29 0.12 2.46
N ASN A 299 24.99 0.37 2.69
CA ASN A 299 24.45 1.67 3.09
C ASN A 299 24.15 1.75 4.60
N GLY A 300 24.66 0.84 5.43
CA GLY A 300 24.52 0.88 6.88
C GLY A 300 23.14 0.54 7.41
N GLY A 301 22.24 -0.09 6.62
CA GLY A 301 20.94 -0.58 7.10
C GLY A 301 19.88 0.50 7.23
N GLU A 302 19.78 1.45 6.29
CA GLU A 302 18.70 2.44 6.27
C GLU A 302 17.34 1.75 6.43
N ASN A 303 16.54 2.27 7.40
CA ASN A 303 15.19 1.81 7.67
C ASN A 303 15.06 0.32 8.08
N PHE A 304 16.14 -0.30 8.55
CA PHE A 304 16.11 -1.55 9.29
C PHE A 304 16.06 -1.30 10.80
N VAL A 305 15.07 -1.87 11.46
CA VAL A 305 14.87 -1.81 12.91
C VAL A 305 15.16 -3.18 13.50
N PHE A 306 16.16 -3.28 14.37
CA PHE A 306 16.57 -4.50 15.06
C PHE A 306 16.17 -4.40 16.54
N GLY A 307 15.12 -5.13 16.93
CA GLY A 307 14.49 -4.95 18.23
C GLY A 307 13.90 -3.54 18.34
N ASN A 308 14.58 -2.67 19.08
CA ASN A 308 14.20 -1.26 19.25
C ASN A 308 15.28 -0.27 18.75
N GLU A 309 16.22 -0.70 17.94
CA GLU A 309 17.31 0.12 17.41
C GLU A 309 17.28 0.19 15.89
N CYS A 310 17.49 1.38 15.34
CA CYS A 310 17.69 1.65 13.92
C CYS A 310 18.99 2.44 13.74
N GLU A 311 19.86 2.03 12.83
CA GLU A 311 21.10 2.77 12.58
C GLU A 311 20.78 4.11 11.89
N HIS A 312 20.04 4.04 10.77
CA HIS A 312 19.67 5.21 9.97
C HIS A 312 18.20 5.17 9.62
N PHE A 313 17.40 6.05 10.22
CA PHE A 313 16.01 6.26 9.82
C PHE A 313 15.94 7.40 8.83
N VAL A 314 15.55 7.09 7.60
CA VAL A 314 15.37 8.09 6.53
C VAL A 314 13.93 8.08 6.08
N ALA A 315 13.20 9.13 6.43
CA ALA A 315 11.84 9.36 5.96
C ALA A 315 11.88 10.04 4.58
N TYR A 316 11.71 9.27 3.52
CA TYR A 316 11.68 9.77 2.15
C TYR A 316 10.33 10.43 1.84
N ASP A 317 10.35 11.69 1.39
CA ASP A 317 9.11 12.38 1.02
C ASP A 317 8.39 11.67 -0.13
N GLY A 318 7.07 11.53 -0.02
CA GLY A 318 6.24 10.82 -1.00
C GLY A 318 6.04 9.34 -0.75
N PHE A 319 6.72 8.74 0.24
CA PHE A 319 6.53 7.35 0.66
C PHE A 319 5.86 7.26 2.02
N ASP A 320 5.25 6.12 2.30
CA ASP A 320 4.44 5.85 3.47
C ASP A 320 5.27 5.23 4.59
N TYR A 321 5.12 5.72 5.82
CA TYR A 321 5.84 5.25 7.00
C TYR A 321 4.89 5.03 8.19
N PRO A 322 4.00 4.03 8.15
CA PRO A 322 3.25 3.65 9.34
C PRO A 322 4.17 2.92 10.31
N ILE A 323 4.71 3.64 11.29
CA ILE A 323 5.63 3.09 12.29
C ILE A 323 4.89 2.07 13.15
N GLN A 324 5.28 0.80 13.06
CA GLN A 324 4.63 -0.32 13.75
C GLN A 324 5.16 -0.54 15.17
N HIS A 325 6.45 -0.27 15.38
CA HIS A 325 7.13 -0.46 16.66
C HIS A 325 7.95 0.79 16.98
N GLU A 326 7.95 1.23 18.24
CA GLU A 326 8.82 2.29 18.70
C GLU A 326 10.28 1.85 18.63
N PHE A 327 11.17 2.75 18.20
CA PHE A 327 12.60 2.50 18.14
C PHE A 327 13.40 3.77 18.36
N THR A 328 14.69 3.59 18.69
CA THR A 328 15.69 4.67 18.71
C THR A 328 16.51 4.61 17.43
N ALA A 329 16.50 5.68 16.67
CA ALA A 329 17.36 5.85 15.50
C ALA A 329 18.65 6.55 15.91
N LYS A 330 19.82 6.00 15.55
CA LYS A 330 21.10 6.70 15.76
C LYS A 330 21.16 7.97 14.93
N THR A 331 20.67 7.91 13.69
CA THR A 331 20.41 9.10 12.89
C THR A 331 18.98 9.08 12.35
N ALA A 332 18.34 10.26 12.29
CA ALA A 332 17.01 10.44 11.71
C ALA A 332 17.00 11.62 10.75
N LYS A 333 16.47 11.43 9.55
CA LYS A 333 16.42 12.45 8.49
C LYS A 333 15.09 12.43 7.76
N TYR A 334 14.60 13.61 7.38
CA TYR A 334 13.45 13.78 6.47
C TYR A 334 13.92 14.46 5.18
N THR A 335 13.55 13.90 4.02
CA THR A 335 14.17 14.29 2.75
C THR A 335 13.48 15.43 1.99
N ARG A 336 12.32 15.91 2.46
CA ARG A 336 11.58 16.98 1.77
C ARG A 336 12.29 18.32 1.83
N GLU A 337 12.33 18.99 0.69
CA GLU A 337 12.73 20.37 0.55
C GLU A 337 11.53 21.33 0.65
N PHE A 338 11.74 22.43 1.34
CA PHE A 338 10.75 23.49 1.51
C PHE A 338 11.23 24.77 0.84
N SER A 339 10.42 25.30 -0.07
CA SER A 339 10.70 26.55 -0.78
C SER A 339 9.40 27.32 -1.04
N GLY A 340 9.55 28.60 -1.36
CA GLY A 340 8.44 29.48 -1.67
C GLY A 340 7.67 29.95 -0.42
N ILE A 341 6.87 30.99 -0.57
CA ILE A 341 6.21 31.74 0.52
C ILE A 341 4.86 31.14 0.96
N SER A 342 4.32 30.17 0.22
CA SER A 342 3.04 29.55 0.60
C SER A 342 3.22 28.56 1.74
N CYS A 343 2.23 28.46 2.61
CA CYS A 343 2.21 27.49 3.68
C CYS A 343 2.19 26.06 3.12
N LYS A 344 2.90 25.19 3.80
CA LYS A 344 2.91 23.74 3.60
C LYS A 344 2.48 23.07 4.90
N THR A 345 1.96 21.85 4.81
CA THR A 345 1.69 21.05 5.98
C THR A 345 2.86 20.11 6.26
N ILE A 346 3.10 19.82 7.54
CA ILE A 346 4.11 18.85 7.98
C ILE A 346 3.62 18.07 9.20
N TYR A 347 3.95 16.78 9.21
CA TYR A 347 3.69 15.87 10.30
C TYR A 347 4.83 14.84 10.34
N LEU A 348 5.66 14.88 11.38
CA LEU A 348 6.81 14.00 11.52
C LEU A 348 6.62 13.04 12.70
N PRO A 349 7.12 11.79 12.60
CA PRO A 349 7.02 10.82 13.67
C PRO A 349 8.04 11.06 14.79
N TYR A 350 8.86 12.10 14.72
CA TYR A 350 9.84 12.48 15.73
C TYR A 350 9.92 13.98 15.90
N SER A 351 10.37 14.43 17.09
CA SER A 351 10.57 15.84 17.37
C SER A 351 11.82 16.37 16.68
N THR A 352 11.76 17.58 16.13
CA THR A 352 12.84 18.19 15.36
C THR A 352 12.89 19.70 15.53
N PRO A 353 14.07 20.33 15.59
CA PRO A 353 14.16 21.79 15.54
C PRO A 353 13.69 22.29 14.17
N LEU A 354 13.08 23.46 14.20
CA LEU A 354 12.70 24.18 12.99
C LEU A 354 13.94 24.79 12.34
N PRO A 355 14.18 24.59 11.03
CA PRO A 355 15.29 25.21 10.32
C PRO A 355 15.23 26.74 10.37
N ASP A 356 16.40 27.39 10.44
CA ASP A 356 16.50 28.86 10.28
C ASP A 356 15.89 29.27 8.93
N GLY A 357 15.25 30.43 8.86
CA GLY A 357 14.56 30.88 7.66
C GLY A 357 13.16 30.26 7.46
N MET A 358 12.69 29.45 8.41
CA MET A 358 11.32 28.90 8.41
C MET A 358 10.55 29.34 9.66
N LYS A 359 9.23 29.47 9.52
CA LYS A 359 8.28 29.62 10.63
C LYS A 359 7.34 28.42 10.65
N ALA A 360 6.97 27.98 11.83
CA ALA A 360 5.96 26.94 12.03
C ALA A 360 4.77 27.51 12.82
N TYR A 361 3.61 26.91 12.58
CA TYR A 361 2.35 27.37 13.18
C TYR A 361 1.53 26.15 13.61
N GLU A 362 0.89 26.24 14.75
CA GLU A 362 -0.06 25.26 15.24
C GLU A 362 -1.48 25.84 15.25
N LEU A 363 -2.47 24.95 15.15
CA LEU A 363 -3.87 25.35 15.08
C LEU A 363 -4.34 25.88 16.43
N VAL A 364 -4.96 27.07 16.41
CA VAL A 364 -5.61 27.64 17.59
C VAL A 364 -7.01 27.04 17.73
N LYS A 365 -7.29 26.45 18.88
CA LYS A 365 -8.61 25.94 19.24
C LYS A 365 -9.56 27.08 19.61
N GLU A 366 -10.02 27.82 18.62
CA GLU A 366 -11.03 28.85 18.81
C GLU A 366 -12.21 28.68 17.85
N ASN A 367 -13.26 29.44 18.08
CA ASN A 367 -14.43 29.46 17.22
C ASN A 367 -14.07 30.14 15.88
N ASN A 368 -13.63 29.33 14.93
CA ASN A 368 -13.15 29.78 13.61
C ASN A 368 -14.30 30.15 12.66
N GLN A 369 -15.50 30.36 13.14
CA GLN A 369 -16.61 30.82 12.32
C GLN A 369 -16.41 32.30 11.96
N ASN A 370 -15.80 32.54 10.81
CA ASN A 370 -15.78 33.86 10.18
C ASN A 370 -16.75 33.83 9.00
N THR A 371 -17.71 34.74 9.04
CA THR A 371 -18.74 34.89 8.00
C THR A 371 -18.20 35.46 6.69
N THR A 372 -16.94 35.91 6.64
CA THR A 372 -16.33 36.58 5.48
C THR A 372 -15.90 35.59 4.37
N TYR A 373 -15.72 34.31 4.69
CA TYR A 373 -15.36 33.28 3.71
C TYR A 373 -16.45 32.21 3.67
N PRO A 374 -16.86 31.75 2.47
CA PRO A 374 -17.80 30.63 2.35
C PRO A 374 -17.16 29.34 2.88
N GLY A 375 -17.36 28.99 4.12
CA GLY A 375 -16.76 27.82 4.79
C GLY A 375 -15.98 28.18 6.05
N GLY A 376 -15.63 29.47 6.26
CA GLY A 376 -14.92 29.91 7.47
C GLY A 376 -13.40 30.01 7.32
N THR A 377 -12.73 30.24 8.44
CA THR A 377 -11.27 30.37 8.53
C THR A 377 -10.73 29.50 9.65
N PHE A 378 -9.53 28.97 9.46
CA PHE A 378 -8.76 28.34 10.53
C PHE A 378 -7.60 29.24 10.91
N ARG A 379 -7.45 29.49 12.21
CA ARG A 379 -6.41 30.35 12.78
C ARG A 379 -5.25 29.50 13.28
N PHE A 380 -4.04 29.93 12.97
CA PHE A 380 -2.81 29.28 13.35
C PHE A 380 -1.88 30.29 14.02
N VAL A 381 -1.32 29.93 15.18
CA VAL A 381 -0.39 30.76 15.96
C VAL A 381 1.03 30.26 15.76
N GLN A 382 1.99 31.19 15.69
CA GLN A 382 3.39 30.85 15.52
C GLN A 382 3.92 30.04 16.70
N VAL A 383 4.61 28.94 16.40
CA VAL A 383 5.38 28.17 17.38
C VAL A 383 6.66 28.93 17.74
N THR A 384 6.76 29.36 18.99
CA THR A 384 7.92 30.16 19.47
C THR A 384 9.03 29.30 20.08
N SER A 385 8.78 28.02 20.38
CA SER A 385 9.78 27.11 20.97
C SER A 385 10.91 26.74 20.01
N GLY A 386 10.72 26.95 18.70
CA GLY A 386 11.65 26.49 17.67
C GLY A 386 11.75 24.96 17.54
N LEU A 387 10.90 24.20 18.25
CA LEU A 387 10.87 22.73 18.27
C LEU A 387 9.49 22.21 17.86
N LEU A 388 9.45 21.40 16.81
CA LEU A 388 8.26 20.66 16.40
C LEU A 388 8.20 19.34 17.18
N GLN A 389 7.03 19.02 17.72
CA GLN A 389 6.80 17.79 18.47
C GLN A 389 6.51 16.61 17.55
N ALA A 390 6.93 15.42 17.97
CA ALA A 390 6.59 14.17 17.29
C ALA A 390 5.06 13.99 17.19
N ASN A 391 4.59 13.47 16.06
CA ASN A 391 3.17 13.13 15.84
C ASN A 391 2.21 14.30 16.11
N HIS A 392 2.66 15.53 15.80
CA HIS A 392 1.85 16.73 15.93
C HIS A 392 1.75 17.47 14.59
N PRO A 393 0.55 17.88 14.15
CA PRO A 393 0.34 18.52 12.86
C PRO A 393 0.69 20.02 12.92
N TYR A 394 1.47 20.48 11.94
CA TYR A 394 1.87 21.88 11.80
C TYR A 394 1.66 22.43 10.39
N LEU A 395 1.49 23.76 10.29
CA LEU A 395 1.82 24.49 9.07
C LEU A 395 3.25 25.00 9.17
N VAL A 396 3.98 25.00 8.04
CA VAL A 396 5.31 25.61 7.94
C VAL A 396 5.38 26.53 6.74
N ARG A 397 6.20 27.55 6.82
CA ARG A 397 6.43 28.53 5.75
C ARG A 397 7.89 28.95 5.72
N VAL A 398 8.46 29.08 4.53
CA VAL A 398 9.75 29.72 4.30
C VAL A 398 9.57 31.25 4.33
N THR A 399 10.47 31.96 5.02
CA THR A 399 10.37 33.42 5.23
C THR A 399 11.48 34.22 4.56
N ASP A 400 12.57 33.60 4.17
CA ASP A 400 13.74 34.24 3.56
C ASP A 400 13.87 34.03 2.04
N GLY A 401 12.92 33.28 1.44
CA GLY A 401 12.92 32.96 0.01
C GLY A 401 13.90 31.87 -0.41
N GLY A 402 14.61 31.26 0.56
CA GLY A 402 15.56 30.15 0.32
C GLY A 402 14.87 28.80 0.12
N THR A 403 15.70 27.77 0.08
CA THR A 403 15.28 26.36 0.13
C THR A 403 15.83 25.73 1.40
N HIS A 404 14.97 25.09 2.17
CA HIS A 404 15.31 24.54 3.50
C HIS A 404 14.92 23.08 3.60
N THR A 405 15.72 22.32 4.35
CA THR A 405 15.44 20.94 4.75
C THR A 405 15.53 20.85 6.27
N PHE A 406 14.83 19.89 6.86
CA PHE A 406 14.99 19.59 8.28
C PHE A 406 16.37 18.97 8.54
N PRO A 407 17.02 19.27 9.70
CA PRO A 407 18.33 18.75 10.01
C PRO A 407 18.29 17.23 10.23
N GLU A 408 19.40 16.57 9.95
CA GLU A 408 19.64 15.21 10.43
C GLU A 408 19.90 15.24 11.94
N LEU A 409 19.22 14.38 12.66
CA LEU A 409 19.26 14.32 14.12
C LEU A 409 19.93 13.04 14.59
N GLN A 410 20.46 13.07 15.83
CA GLN A 410 21.16 11.96 16.45
C GLN A 410 20.39 11.42 17.66
N ASN A 411 20.37 10.09 17.82
CA ASN A 411 19.78 9.38 18.97
C ASN A 411 18.32 9.77 19.22
N ILE A 412 17.49 9.65 18.20
CA ILE A 412 16.09 10.07 18.21
C ILE A 412 15.17 8.89 18.45
N THR A 413 14.26 9.02 19.42
CA THR A 413 13.13 8.09 19.58
C THR A 413 12.07 8.39 18.53
N VAL A 414 11.69 7.36 17.80
CA VAL A 414 10.60 7.37 16.80
C VAL A 414 9.47 6.53 17.36
N PRO A 415 8.38 7.14 17.86
CA PRO A 415 7.26 6.43 18.44
C PRO A 415 6.41 5.75 17.38
N VAL A 416 5.58 4.80 17.81
CA VAL A 416 4.55 4.16 16.96
C VAL A 416 3.64 5.22 16.33
N SER A 417 3.30 5.04 15.06
CA SER A 417 2.33 5.91 14.39
C SER A 417 0.97 5.77 15.05
N PRO A 418 0.41 6.86 15.61
CA PRO A 418 -0.88 6.79 16.26
C PRO A 418 -2.02 6.69 15.23
N ASP A 419 -3.17 6.19 15.66
CA ASP A 419 -4.39 6.24 14.83
C ASP A 419 -4.77 7.70 14.54
N ILE A 420 -5.14 8.00 13.30
CA ILE A 420 -5.53 9.36 12.85
C ILE A 420 -6.68 9.95 13.67
N ASN A 421 -7.53 9.12 14.27
CA ASN A 421 -8.62 9.59 15.12
C ASN A 421 -8.14 10.01 16.52
N THR A 422 -7.02 9.49 17.00
CA THR A 422 -6.47 9.79 18.33
C THR A 422 -5.55 11.01 18.33
N THR A 423 -4.89 11.31 17.21
CA THR A 423 -4.00 12.47 17.06
C THR A 423 -4.67 13.71 16.49
N ALA A 424 -5.91 13.58 16.09
CA ALA A 424 -6.66 14.70 15.54
C ALA A 424 -6.85 15.81 16.59
N ILE A 425 -6.34 17.00 16.28
CA ILE A 425 -6.57 18.21 17.07
C ILE A 425 -7.94 18.76 16.68
N ASN A 426 -8.81 19.01 17.67
CA ASN A 426 -10.07 19.68 17.40
C ASN A 426 -9.79 21.10 16.85
N ALA A 427 -10.20 21.33 15.61
CA ALA A 427 -9.98 22.57 14.90
C ALA A 427 -10.98 23.66 15.27
N THR A 428 -12.13 23.28 15.87
CA THR A 428 -13.16 24.20 16.28
C THR A 428 -13.61 23.90 17.72
N ASN A 429 -14.09 24.90 18.44
CA ASN A 429 -14.55 24.74 19.83
C ASN A 429 -15.78 23.84 19.96
N ASP A 430 -16.62 23.79 18.91
CA ASP A 430 -17.76 22.89 18.82
C ASP A 430 -17.36 21.44 18.50
N GLY A 431 -16.07 21.19 18.21
CA GLY A 431 -15.55 19.86 17.89
C GLY A 431 -15.98 19.32 16.51
N ASN A 432 -16.58 20.14 15.65
CA ASN A 432 -17.09 19.71 14.35
C ASN A 432 -15.98 19.48 13.32
N TRP A 433 -14.78 20.03 13.51
CA TRP A 433 -13.64 19.92 12.61
C TRP A 433 -12.39 19.47 13.34
N LYS A 434 -11.56 18.70 12.64
CA LYS A 434 -10.28 18.18 13.14
C LYS A 434 -9.16 18.54 12.20
N PHE A 435 -8.00 18.91 12.76
CA PHE A 435 -6.74 19.03 12.05
C PHE A 435 -5.90 17.79 12.34
N VAL A 436 -5.50 17.06 11.31
CA VAL A 436 -4.96 15.70 11.40
C VAL A 436 -3.67 15.62 10.61
N GLY A 437 -2.67 14.96 11.17
CA GLY A 437 -1.45 14.59 10.46
C GLY A 437 -1.40 13.09 10.18
N THR A 438 -0.63 12.70 9.20
CA THR A 438 -0.43 11.29 8.84
C THR A 438 1.00 11.04 8.34
N THR A 439 1.58 9.91 8.74
CA THR A 439 2.81 9.35 8.17
C THR A 439 2.54 8.32 7.07
N ASP A 440 1.26 8.03 6.83
CA ASP A 440 0.78 7.10 5.82
C ASP A 440 -0.15 7.81 4.83
N ARG A 441 -0.08 7.45 3.56
CA ARG A 441 -0.95 8.03 2.53
C ARG A 441 -2.41 7.65 2.77
N ILE A 442 -3.29 8.64 2.75
CA ILE A 442 -4.73 8.39 2.75
C ILE A 442 -5.18 8.42 1.29
N LYS A 443 -5.46 7.24 0.74
CA LYS A 443 -5.92 7.07 -0.64
C LYS A 443 -7.23 7.80 -0.90
N HIS A 444 -7.50 8.12 -2.16
CA HIS A 444 -8.64 8.92 -2.61
C HIS A 444 -9.98 8.50 -1.98
N ASP A 445 -10.35 7.23 -2.09
CA ASP A 445 -11.65 6.73 -1.59
C ASP A 445 -11.82 6.95 -0.08
N ARG A 446 -10.75 6.72 0.70
CA ARG A 446 -10.74 6.95 2.14
C ARG A 446 -10.76 8.46 2.46
N ALA A 447 -9.99 9.26 1.73
CA ALA A 447 -9.95 10.72 1.93
C ALA A 447 -11.31 11.35 1.64
N THR A 448 -11.97 10.94 0.58
CA THR A 448 -13.33 11.37 0.23
C THR A 448 -14.35 10.91 1.29
N ALA A 449 -14.29 9.66 1.73
CA ALA A 449 -15.16 9.15 2.79
C ALA A 449 -14.98 9.86 4.14
N LEU A 450 -13.76 10.36 4.43
CA LEU A 450 -13.46 11.18 5.60
C LEU A 450 -13.92 12.65 5.43
N GLY A 451 -14.29 13.08 4.24
CA GLY A 451 -14.54 14.48 3.93
C GLY A 451 -13.29 15.35 4.08
N ALA A 452 -12.13 14.81 3.69
CA ALA A 452 -10.83 15.45 3.88
C ALA A 452 -10.63 16.68 2.99
N TYR A 453 -9.90 17.67 3.49
CA TYR A 453 -9.48 18.88 2.79
C TYR A 453 -7.97 18.96 2.76
N ASN A 454 -7.41 19.14 1.59
CA ASN A 454 -5.98 19.42 1.40
C ASN A 454 -5.70 20.92 1.36
N LEU A 455 -4.54 21.32 1.85
CA LEU A 455 -4.05 22.68 1.73
C LEU A 455 -3.46 22.93 0.34
N ASN A 456 -4.02 23.88 -0.38
CA ASN A 456 -3.52 24.34 -1.67
C ASN A 456 -3.48 25.87 -1.70
N ASN A 457 -2.32 26.45 -1.97
CA ASN A 457 -2.10 27.91 -2.04
C ASN A 457 -2.77 28.68 -0.87
N ASN A 458 -2.51 28.25 0.37
CA ASN A 458 -3.06 28.82 1.60
C ASN A 458 -4.59 28.71 1.74
N THR A 459 -5.22 27.82 1.00
CA THR A 459 -6.65 27.53 1.08
C THR A 459 -6.87 26.03 1.24
N TRP A 460 -7.74 25.64 2.15
CA TRP A 460 -8.17 24.24 2.30
C TRP A 460 -9.26 23.96 1.27
N LEU A 461 -9.00 22.97 0.41
CA LEU A 461 -9.92 22.53 -0.63
C LEU A 461 -10.34 21.10 -0.38
N PRO A 462 -11.64 20.76 -0.57
CA PRO A 462 -12.12 19.40 -0.35
C PRO A 462 -11.54 18.45 -1.38
N ILE A 463 -11.23 17.23 -0.93
CA ILE A 463 -10.99 16.09 -1.81
C ILE A 463 -12.38 15.52 -2.15
N ASN A 464 -12.73 15.49 -3.42
CA ASN A 464 -14.06 15.07 -3.88
C ASN A 464 -13.96 14.09 -5.07
N ASP A 465 -15.06 13.44 -5.41
CA ASP A 465 -15.15 12.42 -6.46
C ASP A 465 -14.74 12.92 -7.87
N GLY A 466 -14.73 14.24 -8.09
CA GLY A 466 -14.28 14.84 -9.35
C GLY A 466 -12.76 14.89 -9.50
N ASP A 467 -11.99 14.65 -8.43
CA ASP A 467 -10.53 14.60 -8.45
C ASP A 467 -10.04 13.17 -8.17
N ALA A 468 -10.05 12.33 -9.18
CA ALA A 468 -9.66 10.92 -9.08
C ALA A 468 -8.23 10.70 -8.55
N ASN A 469 -7.38 11.73 -8.55
CA ASN A 469 -6.01 11.71 -8.03
C ASN A 469 -5.88 12.36 -6.64
N GLY A 470 -6.97 12.92 -6.11
CA GLY A 470 -6.99 13.58 -4.81
C GLY A 470 -6.68 12.58 -3.68
N HIS A 471 -5.62 12.82 -2.91
CA HIS A 471 -5.23 12.01 -1.77
C HIS A 471 -4.50 12.89 -0.75
N VAL A 472 -4.36 12.42 0.50
CA VAL A 472 -3.45 13.04 1.46
C VAL A 472 -2.13 12.27 1.42
N ALA A 473 -1.04 12.92 1.04
CA ALA A 473 0.27 12.29 1.03
C ALA A 473 0.80 12.08 2.46
N ALA A 474 1.73 11.13 2.63
CA ALA A 474 2.43 10.94 3.89
C ALA A 474 3.18 12.21 4.33
N PHE A 475 3.37 12.36 5.62
CA PHE A 475 3.97 13.54 6.26
C PHE A 475 3.23 14.86 6.01
N ARG A 476 1.93 14.78 5.70
CA ARG A 476 1.06 15.94 5.50
C ARG A 476 -0.03 15.99 6.57
N CYS A 477 -0.62 17.18 6.65
CA CYS A 477 -1.80 17.37 7.47
C CYS A 477 -2.98 17.76 6.59
N PHE A 478 -4.16 17.45 7.05
CA PHE A 478 -5.43 17.75 6.42
C PHE A 478 -6.48 18.14 7.45
N ILE A 479 -7.57 18.71 7.00
CA ILE A 479 -8.72 19.00 7.85
C ILE A 479 -9.85 18.06 7.46
N MET A 480 -10.59 17.58 8.44
CA MET A 480 -11.77 16.74 8.21
C MET A 480 -12.89 17.06 9.20
N PRO A 481 -14.17 16.86 8.82
CA PRO A 481 -15.28 16.95 9.76
C PRO A 481 -15.24 15.77 10.75
N THR A 482 -15.68 16.01 11.98
CA THR A 482 -15.74 14.97 13.03
C THR A 482 -16.75 13.88 12.70
N THR A 483 -17.85 14.22 12.02
CA THR A 483 -18.96 13.32 11.70
C THR A 483 -18.85 12.62 10.34
N GLY A 484 -17.79 12.88 9.57
CA GLY A 484 -17.65 12.37 8.20
C GLY A 484 -18.60 13.03 7.18
N THR A 485 -19.51 13.89 7.62
CA THR A 485 -20.46 14.60 6.74
C THR A 485 -19.97 16.02 6.53
N VAL A 486 -19.61 16.36 5.29
CA VAL A 486 -19.25 17.72 4.89
C VAL A 486 -20.51 18.56 4.83
N PRO A 487 -20.61 19.69 5.56
CA PRO A 487 -21.73 20.61 5.39
C PRO A 487 -21.83 21.08 3.94
N ALA A 488 -23.01 21.05 3.36
CA ALA A 488 -23.25 21.39 1.95
C ALA A 488 -22.75 22.80 1.52
N ALA A 489 -22.52 23.69 2.48
CA ALA A 489 -22.01 25.05 2.27
C ALA A 489 -20.47 25.16 2.34
N ALA A 490 -19.75 24.16 2.84
CA ALA A 490 -18.31 24.23 3.07
C ALA A 490 -17.53 23.89 1.79
N LYS A 491 -17.34 24.88 0.91
CA LYS A 491 -16.58 24.70 -0.34
C LYS A 491 -15.08 24.89 -0.17
N SER A 492 -14.64 25.71 0.78
CA SER A 492 -13.24 25.99 1.07
C SER A 492 -13.07 26.71 2.39
N PHE A 493 -11.86 26.65 2.99
CA PHE A 493 -11.51 27.39 4.17
C PHE A 493 -10.23 28.19 3.93
N ALA A 494 -10.19 29.42 4.44
CA ALA A 494 -8.97 30.21 4.46
C ALA A 494 -8.13 29.93 5.71
N ILE A 495 -6.83 30.25 5.65
CA ILE A 495 -5.95 30.25 6.81
C ILE A 495 -5.67 31.67 7.26
N VAL A 496 -5.60 31.88 8.58
CA VAL A 496 -5.12 33.10 9.21
C VAL A 496 -3.92 32.75 10.06
N LEU A 497 -2.78 33.39 9.81
CA LEU A 497 -1.57 33.21 10.59
C LEU A 497 -1.43 34.35 11.58
N GLU A 498 -1.23 34.03 12.85
CA GLU A 498 -0.90 34.98 13.91
C GLU A 498 0.59 34.83 14.23
N ASP A 499 1.40 35.56 13.50
CA ASP A 499 2.79 35.83 13.83
C ASP A 499 2.86 37.29 14.26
N GLY A 500 3.41 37.57 15.40
CA GLY A 500 3.53 38.95 15.95
C GLY A 500 4.15 39.98 15.02
N ASP A 501 4.59 39.56 13.84
CA ASP A 501 5.04 40.43 12.74
C ASP A 501 3.91 40.54 11.71
N ALA A 502 3.59 41.78 11.31
CA ALA A 502 2.67 42.09 10.23
C ALA A 502 3.21 41.53 8.90
N THR A 503 3.09 40.23 8.71
CA THR A 503 3.58 39.54 7.53
C THR A 503 2.49 39.46 6.49
N GLY A 504 2.82 39.88 5.31
CA GLY A 504 2.11 40.04 4.06
C GLY A 504 1.13 38.99 3.53
N ILE A 505 0.58 38.10 4.35
CA ILE A 505 -0.81 37.70 4.22
C ILE A 505 -1.56 38.71 5.05
N ASN A 506 -1.67 39.91 4.51
CA ASN A 506 -2.65 40.84 5.00
C ASN A 506 -3.97 40.07 5.07
N THR A 507 -4.50 39.82 6.30
CA THR A 507 -5.95 39.98 6.44
C THR A 507 -6.25 41.19 5.61
N PRO A 508 -7.07 41.07 4.56
CA PRO A 508 -7.38 42.25 3.78
C PRO A 508 -7.79 43.25 4.85
N LYS A 509 -6.99 44.30 5.07
CA LYS A 509 -7.43 45.41 5.93
C LYS A 509 -8.75 45.76 5.32
N GLU A 510 -9.84 45.38 6.01
CA GLU A 510 -11.17 45.60 5.47
C GLU A 510 -11.19 47.04 5.08
N LEU A 511 -11.20 47.30 3.77
CA LEU A 511 -11.34 48.64 3.27
C LEU A 511 -12.71 49.07 3.78
N THR A 512 -12.71 49.94 4.74
CA THR A 512 -13.97 50.46 5.30
C THR A 512 -14.81 51.04 4.16
N GLU A 513 -16.10 50.98 4.28
CA GLU A 513 -16.99 51.52 3.26
C GLU A 513 -16.65 52.97 2.92
N ASN A 514 -16.17 53.75 3.90
CA ASN A 514 -15.67 55.11 3.72
C ASN A 514 -14.40 55.17 2.85
N GLU A 515 -13.47 54.22 2.99
CA GLU A 515 -12.28 54.14 2.12
C GLU A 515 -12.66 53.76 0.70
N LEU A 516 -13.57 52.82 0.53
CA LEU A 516 -14.09 52.39 -0.78
C LEU A 516 -14.83 53.54 -1.49
N ARG A 517 -15.61 54.35 -0.77
CA ARG A 517 -16.35 55.51 -1.29
C ARG A 517 -15.50 56.78 -1.44
N SER A 518 -14.25 56.77 -1.00
CA SER A 518 -13.35 57.92 -1.02
C SER A 518 -13.03 58.48 -2.41
N GLY A 519 -13.33 57.75 -3.47
CA GLY A 519 -12.96 58.08 -4.86
C GLY A 519 -11.47 58.00 -5.17
N LYS A 520 -10.64 57.64 -4.18
CA LYS A 520 -9.17 57.51 -4.32
C LYS A 520 -8.72 56.15 -4.79
N LEU A 521 -9.61 55.14 -4.80
CA LEU A 521 -9.32 53.77 -5.17
C LEU A 521 -9.79 53.50 -6.59
N THR A 522 -8.97 52.76 -7.35
CA THR A 522 -9.36 52.26 -8.68
C THR A 522 -9.79 50.82 -8.57
N PHE A 523 -10.95 50.49 -9.13
CA PHE A 523 -11.52 49.16 -9.17
C PHE A 523 -11.26 48.51 -10.52
N TYR A 524 -10.95 47.20 -10.48
CA TYR A 524 -10.75 46.38 -11.66
C TYR A 524 -11.65 45.12 -11.55
N THR A 525 -12.09 44.61 -12.67
CA THR A 525 -12.73 43.29 -12.72
C THR A 525 -11.70 42.17 -12.42
N ILE A 526 -12.17 40.97 -12.16
CA ILE A 526 -11.31 39.82 -11.82
C ILE A 526 -10.34 39.46 -12.95
N ASP A 527 -10.68 39.77 -14.19
CA ASP A 527 -9.85 39.63 -15.40
C ASP A 527 -8.93 40.83 -15.66
N GLY A 528 -8.86 41.78 -14.71
CA GLY A 528 -7.93 42.91 -14.74
C GLY A 528 -8.41 44.15 -15.53
N LYS A 529 -9.63 44.17 -16.03
CA LYS A 529 -10.19 45.32 -16.73
C LYS A 529 -10.56 46.42 -15.74
N ARG A 530 -10.08 47.66 -16.00
CA ARG A 530 -10.40 48.83 -15.17
C ARG A 530 -11.90 49.17 -15.25
N VAL A 531 -12.55 49.25 -14.09
CA VAL A 531 -13.97 49.60 -13.97
C VAL A 531 -14.16 51.09 -13.69
N GLY A 532 -13.29 51.71 -12.86
CA GLY A 532 -13.37 53.10 -12.47
C GLY A 532 -13.00 53.34 -11.02
N ASN A 533 -13.33 54.51 -10.49
CA ASN A 533 -13.00 54.93 -9.12
C ASN A 533 -14.23 55.14 -8.24
N ASN A 534 -15.42 54.95 -8.77
CA ASN A 534 -16.66 55.18 -8.03
C ASN A 534 -17.23 53.84 -7.53
N TYR A 535 -17.22 53.67 -6.20
CA TYR A 535 -17.75 52.47 -5.53
C TYR A 535 -19.24 52.23 -5.80
N ASP A 536 -20.04 53.30 -5.88
CA ASP A 536 -21.49 53.18 -6.03
C ASP A 536 -21.92 52.70 -7.43
N THR A 537 -21.01 52.80 -8.40
CA THR A 537 -21.26 52.30 -9.77
C THR A 537 -20.90 50.81 -9.95
N LEU A 538 -20.31 50.17 -8.93
CA LEU A 538 -20.00 48.77 -8.97
C LEU A 538 -21.28 47.94 -8.79
N LYS A 539 -21.37 46.86 -9.52
CA LYS A 539 -22.54 45.97 -9.46
C LYS A 539 -22.49 45.11 -8.19
N SER A 540 -23.59 45.09 -7.41
CA SER A 540 -23.76 44.22 -6.26
C SER A 540 -23.74 42.75 -6.69
N GLY A 541 -23.07 41.90 -5.91
CA GLY A 541 -22.89 40.51 -6.18
C GLY A 541 -21.63 40.14 -6.99
N ASP A 542 -20.88 41.15 -7.47
CA ASP A 542 -19.64 40.92 -8.23
C ASP A 542 -18.38 41.06 -7.36
N ILE A 543 -17.30 40.41 -7.81
CA ILE A 543 -15.96 40.52 -7.19
C ILE A 543 -15.10 41.48 -8.01
N TYR A 544 -14.44 42.39 -7.31
CA TYR A 544 -13.54 43.39 -7.89
C TYR A 544 -12.14 43.28 -7.28
N ILE A 545 -11.13 43.79 -7.98
CA ILE A 545 -9.77 43.97 -7.48
C ILE A 545 -9.54 45.46 -7.18
N VAL A 546 -9.08 45.75 -5.98
CA VAL A 546 -8.70 47.12 -5.55
C VAL A 546 -7.38 47.03 -4.75
N LYS A 547 -6.37 47.83 -5.09
CA LYS A 547 -5.01 47.75 -4.51
C LYS A 547 -4.42 46.35 -4.52
N GLY A 548 -4.71 45.55 -5.56
CA GLY A 548 -4.25 44.17 -5.66
C GLY A 548 -5.02 43.14 -4.81
N GLN A 549 -6.06 43.58 -4.09
CA GLN A 549 -6.90 42.72 -3.24
C GLN A 549 -8.28 42.51 -3.87
N LYS A 550 -8.80 41.28 -3.74
CA LYS A 550 -10.18 40.97 -4.14
C LYS A 550 -11.15 41.48 -3.09
N PHE A 551 -12.18 42.15 -3.53
CA PHE A 551 -13.26 42.58 -2.66
C PHE A 551 -14.62 42.25 -3.28
N TYR A 552 -15.58 41.85 -2.47
CA TYR A 552 -16.94 41.51 -2.88
C TYR A 552 -17.84 42.72 -2.64
N LYS A 553 -18.58 43.16 -3.66
CA LYS A 553 -19.57 44.22 -3.55
C LYS A 553 -20.91 43.63 -3.09
N PHE A 554 -21.30 43.93 -1.88
CA PHE A 554 -22.61 43.57 -1.33
C PHE A 554 -23.75 44.41 -1.93
#